data_eb5452228dfb9a96936e4d1db1dba91f
#
_entry.id   eb5452228dfb9a96936e4d1db1dba91f
#
_cell.length_a   1.000
_cell.length_b   1.000
_cell.length_c   1.000
_cell.angle_alpha   90.00
_cell.angle_beta   90.00
_cell.angle_gamma   90.00
#
_symmetry.space_group_name_H-M   'P 1'
#
loop_
_entity.id
_entity.type
_entity.pdbx_description
1 polymer ?
#
loop_
_entity_poly.entity_id
_entity_poly.type
_entity_poly.pdbx_seq_one_letter_code
_entity_poly.pdbx_strand_id
1 'polypeptide(L)'
;MKRPPAKLPAAPPASSHRIVTSQHLVSAKSPELSEVEFGLAIVFNAYARWMQRCMGAAGFADMAALDVLVLHHVNSQDLEKKLADICFVLNVEDTHVVSYALKKLVGLGLLEGSKRGKEVFFRTTERGRNACQRYRQVRETCLMPGFAGTPDENTRLGDLASLLRTLSGRYDQAARAAAASVFTSLGKESA
;
A
#
# COMPACT_ATOMS: atom_id res chain seq x y z
N MET A 1 18.04 20.20 -58.53
CA MET A 1 17.85 20.87 -57.23
C MET A 1 17.43 19.81 -56.21
N LYS A 2 18.32 19.37 -55.30
CA LYS A 2 18.00 18.42 -54.24
C LYS A 2 17.47 19.18 -53.02
N ARG A 3 16.29 18.82 -52.51
CA ARG A 3 15.67 19.36 -51.31
C ARG A 3 16.54 18.98 -50.08
N PRO A 4 16.86 19.89 -49.16
CA PRO A 4 17.57 19.53 -47.94
C PRO A 4 16.70 18.64 -47.03
N PRO A 5 17.29 17.72 -46.25
CA PRO A 5 16.55 16.84 -45.37
C PRO A 5 15.84 17.67 -44.27
N ALA A 6 14.59 17.30 -44.01
CA ALA A 6 13.77 17.91 -42.96
C ALA A 6 14.46 17.67 -41.58
N LYS A 7 14.71 18.77 -40.86
CA LYS A 7 15.22 18.74 -39.49
C LYS A 7 14.17 18.10 -38.58
N LEU A 8 14.51 16.97 -37.97
CA LEU A 8 13.67 16.36 -36.93
C LEU A 8 13.38 17.39 -35.82
N PRO A 9 12.15 17.46 -35.31
CA PRO A 9 11.82 18.34 -34.20
C PRO A 9 12.69 17.96 -33.00
N ALA A 10 13.29 18.97 -32.35
CA ALA A 10 14.06 18.78 -31.11
C ALA A 10 13.19 18.10 -30.05
N ALA A 11 13.74 17.11 -29.38
CA ALA A 11 13.09 16.50 -28.23
C ALA A 11 12.70 17.58 -27.20
N PRO A 12 11.50 17.52 -26.58
CA PRO A 12 11.14 18.48 -25.57
C PRO A 12 12.20 18.48 -24.47
N PRO A 13 12.52 19.64 -23.87
CA PRO A 13 13.49 19.71 -22.80
C PRO A 13 13.00 18.79 -21.67
N ALA A 14 13.89 17.91 -21.20
CA ALA A 14 13.65 17.10 -20.00
C ALA A 14 13.18 18.07 -18.90
N SER A 15 11.94 17.88 -18.43
CA SER A 15 11.40 18.70 -17.35
C SER A 15 12.33 18.53 -16.16
N SER A 16 13.13 19.58 -15.86
CA SER A 16 13.98 19.62 -14.68
C SER A 16 13.08 19.77 -13.44
N HIS A 17 12.34 18.72 -13.09
CA HIS A 17 11.71 18.65 -11.80
C HIS A 17 12.81 18.50 -10.77
N ARG A 18 13.06 19.56 -10.03
CA ARG A 18 14.01 19.53 -8.90
C ARG A 18 13.48 18.51 -7.88
N ILE A 19 14.21 17.42 -7.72
CA ILE A 19 14.02 16.47 -6.63
C ILE A 19 14.39 17.20 -5.32
N VAL A 20 13.38 17.61 -4.57
CA VAL A 20 13.54 18.58 -3.47
C VAL A 20 14.21 17.97 -2.24
N THR A 21 14.19 16.65 -2.03
CA THR A 21 14.57 16.05 -0.75
C THR A 21 15.54 14.87 -0.80
N SER A 22 15.70 14.21 -1.94
CA SER A 22 16.44 12.95 -2.03
C SER A 22 17.53 12.96 -3.10
N GLN A 23 18.18 14.11 -3.32
CA GLN A 23 19.19 14.26 -4.38
C GLN A 23 20.34 13.24 -4.26
N HIS A 24 20.69 12.81 -3.06
CA HIS A 24 21.73 11.79 -2.80
C HIS A 24 21.29 10.37 -3.23
N LEU A 25 19.99 10.12 -3.46
CA LEU A 25 19.44 8.85 -3.91
C LEU A 25 19.23 8.80 -5.43
N VAL A 26 19.46 9.92 -6.13
CA VAL A 26 19.21 10.00 -7.58
C VAL A 26 20.18 9.09 -8.33
N SER A 27 19.63 8.11 -9.05
CA SER A 27 20.39 7.22 -9.93
C SER A 27 20.32 7.71 -11.37
N ALA A 28 21.46 7.71 -12.07
CA ALA A 28 21.51 8.02 -13.50
C ALA A 28 20.64 7.07 -14.35
N LYS A 29 20.39 5.86 -13.85
CA LYS A 29 19.53 4.86 -14.53
C LYS A 29 18.04 5.17 -14.43
N SER A 30 17.59 5.75 -13.33
CA SER A 30 16.18 6.07 -13.07
C SER A 30 16.12 7.25 -12.09
N PRO A 31 16.31 8.48 -12.57
CA PRO A 31 16.33 9.66 -11.70
C PRO A 31 14.98 9.92 -11.03
N GLU A 32 13.86 9.53 -11.68
CA GLU A 32 12.50 9.72 -11.16
C GLU A 32 12.15 8.77 -10.01
N LEU A 33 12.90 7.70 -9.81
CA LEU A 33 12.59 6.72 -8.76
C LEU A 33 12.60 7.35 -7.36
N SER A 34 13.54 8.25 -7.08
CA SER A 34 13.63 8.95 -5.80
C SER A 34 12.44 9.86 -5.54
N GLU A 35 11.84 10.45 -6.58
CA GLU A 35 10.58 11.22 -6.46
C GLU A 35 9.40 10.31 -6.16
N VAL A 36 9.35 9.13 -6.79
CA VAL A 36 8.34 8.12 -6.49
C VAL A 36 8.45 7.66 -5.05
N GLU A 37 9.64 7.36 -4.56
CA GLU A 37 9.90 6.95 -3.16
C GLU A 37 9.45 8.00 -2.15
N PHE A 38 9.78 9.27 -2.41
CA PHE A 38 9.31 10.38 -1.59
C PHE A 38 7.78 10.52 -1.63
N GLY A 39 7.20 10.42 -2.84
CA GLY A 39 5.74 10.40 -3.03
C GLY A 39 5.05 9.27 -2.28
N LEU A 40 5.63 8.06 -2.29
CA LEU A 40 5.12 6.91 -1.53
C LEU A 40 5.11 7.18 -0.02
N ALA A 41 6.19 7.78 0.53
CA ALA A 41 6.25 8.11 1.95
C ALA A 41 5.15 9.12 2.34
N ILE A 42 4.95 10.17 1.52
CA ILE A 42 3.92 11.18 1.78
C ILE A 42 2.52 10.58 1.66
N VAL A 43 2.25 9.85 0.58
CA VAL A 43 0.91 9.28 0.33
C VAL A 43 0.57 8.20 1.35
N PHE A 44 1.54 7.39 1.79
CA PHE A 44 1.33 6.39 2.84
C PHE A 44 0.87 7.06 4.14
N ASN A 45 1.55 8.10 4.59
CA ASN A 45 1.18 8.83 5.80
C ASN A 45 -0.19 9.53 5.68
N ALA A 46 -0.50 10.10 4.52
CA ALA A 46 -1.80 10.71 4.26
C ALA A 46 -2.92 9.67 4.25
N TYR A 47 -2.70 8.53 3.59
CA TYR A 47 -3.64 7.42 3.51
C TYR A 47 -3.90 6.78 4.88
N ALA A 48 -2.85 6.57 5.68
CA ALA A 48 -2.99 6.06 7.05
C ALA A 48 -3.86 6.98 7.91
N ARG A 49 -3.59 8.30 7.88
CA ARG A 49 -4.43 9.29 8.60
C ARG A 49 -5.87 9.28 8.09
N TRP A 50 -6.07 9.18 6.77
CA TRP A 50 -7.40 9.10 6.17
C TRP A 50 -8.15 7.88 6.69
N MET A 51 -7.55 6.68 6.64
CA MET A 51 -8.18 5.45 7.11
C MET A 51 -8.63 5.55 8.57
N GLN A 52 -7.77 6.06 9.44
CA GLN A 52 -8.08 6.22 10.86
C GLN A 52 -9.25 7.20 11.08
N ARG A 53 -9.23 8.35 10.42
CA ARG A 53 -10.29 9.36 10.55
C ARG A 53 -11.60 8.90 9.94
N CYS A 54 -11.56 8.23 8.81
CA CYS A 54 -12.72 7.65 8.16
C CYS A 54 -13.38 6.59 9.06
N MET A 55 -12.57 5.72 9.68
CA MET A 55 -13.07 4.72 10.61
C MET A 55 -13.57 5.36 11.92
N GLY A 56 -12.93 6.42 12.40
CA GLY A 56 -13.41 7.23 13.51
C GLY A 56 -14.80 7.83 13.25
N ALA A 57 -15.01 8.40 12.06
CA ALA A 57 -16.33 8.90 11.63
C ALA A 57 -17.36 7.76 11.47
N ALA A 58 -16.91 6.55 11.17
CA ALA A 58 -17.77 5.35 11.16
C ALA A 58 -18.07 4.81 12.57
N GLY A 59 -17.58 5.45 13.65
CA GLY A 59 -17.86 5.12 15.04
C GLY A 59 -16.77 4.28 15.75
N PHE A 60 -15.55 4.21 15.20
CA PHE A 60 -14.42 3.45 15.75
C PHE A 60 -13.14 4.27 15.75
N ALA A 61 -13.02 5.23 16.70
CA ALA A 61 -11.95 6.22 16.73
C ALA A 61 -10.54 5.66 17.02
N ASP A 62 -10.45 4.55 17.77
CA ASP A 62 -9.17 4.04 18.29
C ASP A 62 -8.55 2.95 17.39
N MET A 63 -8.84 2.97 16.09
CA MET A 63 -8.28 2.01 15.15
C MET A 63 -7.01 2.55 14.49
N ALA A 64 -5.93 1.75 14.55
CA ALA A 64 -4.74 2.00 13.76
C ALA A 64 -5.02 1.69 12.27
N ALA A 65 -4.20 2.24 11.36
CA ALA A 65 -4.35 2.00 9.93
C ALA A 65 -4.32 0.49 9.58
N LEU A 66 -3.45 -0.28 10.24
CA LEU A 66 -3.37 -1.72 10.05
C LEU A 66 -4.65 -2.45 10.50
N ASP A 67 -5.27 -2.02 11.62
CA ASP A 67 -6.55 -2.59 12.08
C ASP A 67 -7.63 -2.43 11.00
N VAL A 68 -7.67 -1.25 10.36
CA VAL A 68 -8.62 -0.94 9.28
C VAL A 68 -8.35 -1.82 8.06
N LEU A 69 -7.08 -1.95 7.65
CA LEU A 69 -6.69 -2.81 6.53
C LEU A 69 -7.06 -4.28 6.76
N VAL A 70 -6.77 -4.79 7.96
CA VAL A 70 -7.11 -6.17 8.35
C VAL A 70 -8.61 -6.38 8.34
N LEU A 71 -9.41 -5.46 8.92
CA LEU A 71 -10.86 -5.54 8.91
C LEU A 71 -11.43 -5.59 7.49
N HIS A 72 -11.00 -4.67 6.62
CA HIS A 72 -11.46 -4.63 5.23
C HIS A 72 -11.04 -5.86 4.43
N HIS A 73 -9.82 -6.38 4.67
CA HIS A 73 -9.36 -7.59 4.01
C HIS A 73 -10.17 -8.81 4.44
N VAL A 74 -10.44 -8.99 5.74
CA VAL A 74 -11.29 -10.10 6.24
C VAL A 74 -12.72 -9.96 5.74
N ASN A 75 -13.24 -8.73 5.61
CA ASN A 75 -14.57 -8.46 5.06
C ASN A 75 -14.69 -8.71 3.55
N SER A 76 -13.56 -8.83 2.85
CA SER A 76 -13.60 -9.04 1.39
C SER A 76 -14.05 -10.47 1.04
N GLN A 77 -14.95 -10.60 0.06
CA GLN A 77 -15.40 -11.87 -0.54
C GLN A 77 -16.18 -12.82 0.40
N ASP A 78 -16.55 -12.39 1.60
CA ASP A 78 -17.28 -13.20 2.61
C ASP A 78 -16.65 -14.58 2.91
N LEU A 79 -15.33 -14.66 2.81
CA LEU A 79 -14.53 -15.86 3.04
C LEU A 79 -13.76 -15.74 4.35
N GLU A 80 -13.69 -16.85 5.09
CA GLU A 80 -12.82 -16.93 6.26
C GLU A 80 -11.34 -16.82 5.85
N LYS A 81 -10.54 -16.10 6.65
CA LYS A 81 -9.13 -15.84 6.40
C LYS A 81 -8.27 -16.34 7.55
N LYS A 82 -7.11 -16.90 7.24
CA LYS A 82 -6.09 -17.23 8.25
C LYS A 82 -5.11 -16.08 8.43
N LEU A 83 -4.43 -16.05 9.58
CA LEU A 83 -3.36 -15.06 9.84
C LEU A 83 -2.33 -15.02 8.70
N ALA A 84 -1.86 -16.19 8.25
CA ALA A 84 -0.85 -16.25 7.18
C ALA A 84 -1.34 -15.65 5.86
N ASP A 85 -2.61 -15.90 5.48
CA ASP A 85 -3.20 -15.37 4.25
C ASP A 85 -3.34 -13.84 4.33
N ILE A 86 -3.72 -13.32 5.51
CA ILE A 86 -3.84 -11.87 5.76
C ILE A 86 -2.46 -11.21 5.65
N CYS A 87 -1.44 -11.77 6.32
CA CYS A 87 -0.07 -11.27 6.23
C CYS A 87 0.44 -11.25 4.80
N PHE A 88 0.23 -12.34 4.06
CA PHE A 88 0.65 -12.47 2.66
C PHE A 88 0.01 -11.40 1.77
N VAL A 89 -1.32 -11.25 1.84
CA VAL A 89 -2.03 -10.30 0.96
C VAL A 89 -1.73 -8.85 1.31
N LEU A 90 -1.57 -8.53 2.60
CA LEU A 90 -1.23 -7.18 3.05
C LEU A 90 0.28 -6.87 2.96
N ASN A 91 1.08 -7.84 2.52
CA ASN A 91 2.55 -7.76 2.46
C ASN A 91 3.17 -7.33 3.80
N VAL A 92 2.70 -7.95 4.89
CA VAL A 92 3.20 -7.70 6.25
C VAL A 92 4.03 -8.89 6.72
N GLU A 93 5.32 -8.68 6.90
CA GLU A 93 6.28 -9.74 7.30
C GLU A 93 6.15 -10.09 8.78
N ASP A 94 5.98 -9.08 9.66
CA ASP A 94 5.79 -9.30 11.09
C ASP A 94 4.35 -9.76 11.39
N THR A 95 4.20 -11.06 11.58
CA THR A 95 2.90 -11.69 11.92
C THR A 95 2.34 -11.25 13.26
N HIS A 96 3.18 -10.78 14.20
CA HIS A 96 2.73 -10.35 15.53
C HIS A 96 1.86 -9.10 15.45
N VAL A 97 2.18 -8.13 14.59
CA VAL A 97 1.37 -6.91 14.45
C VAL A 97 -0.02 -7.21 13.88
N VAL A 98 -0.11 -8.15 12.93
CA VAL A 98 -1.39 -8.59 12.36
C VAL A 98 -2.18 -9.41 13.40
N SER A 99 -1.52 -10.27 14.17
CA SER A 99 -2.14 -11.03 15.27
C SER A 99 -2.71 -10.09 16.33
N TYR A 100 -1.99 -9.01 16.66
CA TYR A 100 -2.49 -8.00 17.60
C TYR A 100 -3.73 -7.27 17.06
N ALA A 101 -3.70 -6.86 15.78
CA ALA A 101 -4.85 -6.24 15.12
C ALA A 101 -6.08 -7.18 15.13
N LEU A 102 -5.90 -8.47 14.80
CA LEU A 102 -6.97 -9.47 14.84
C LEU A 102 -7.58 -9.62 16.23
N LYS A 103 -6.74 -9.73 17.28
CA LYS A 103 -7.20 -9.80 18.67
C LYS A 103 -8.02 -8.56 19.06
N LYS A 104 -7.55 -7.38 18.69
CA LYS A 104 -8.25 -6.11 18.93
C LYS A 104 -9.61 -6.09 18.22
N LEU A 105 -9.66 -6.47 16.95
CA LEU A 105 -10.89 -6.51 16.16
C LEU A 105 -11.91 -7.52 16.70
N VAL A 106 -11.44 -8.67 17.18
CA VAL A 106 -12.29 -9.65 17.89
C VAL A 106 -12.81 -9.06 19.20
N GLY A 107 -11.95 -8.41 19.99
CA GLY A 107 -12.35 -7.73 21.24
C GLY A 107 -13.38 -6.63 21.03
N LEU A 108 -13.33 -5.92 19.87
CA LEU A 108 -14.35 -4.94 19.47
C LEU A 108 -15.63 -5.58 18.91
N GLY A 109 -15.67 -6.89 18.75
CA GLY A 109 -16.80 -7.62 18.16
C GLY A 109 -16.98 -7.38 16.66
N LEU A 110 -15.93 -6.91 15.95
CA LEU A 110 -15.95 -6.67 14.50
C LEU A 110 -15.58 -7.93 13.71
N LEU A 111 -14.76 -8.78 14.30
CA LEU A 111 -14.40 -10.09 13.79
C LEU A 111 -14.76 -11.16 14.80
N GLU A 112 -14.92 -12.37 14.32
CA GLU A 112 -14.96 -13.57 15.14
C GLU A 112 -13.93 -14.57 14.63
N GLY A 113 -13.35 -15.36 15.54
CA GLY A 113 -12.39 -16.40 15.26
C GLY A 113 -12.95 -17.78 15.54
N SER A 114 -12.80 -18.72 14.61
CA SER A 114 -13.13 -20.13 14.78
C SER A 114 -11.87 -21.00 14.74
N LYS A 115 -11.65 -21.81 15.78
CA LYS A 115 -10.50 -22.71 15.84
C LYS A 115 -10.84 -24.04 15.16
N ARG A 116 -9.99 -24.46 14.21
CA ARG A 116 -10.09 -25.76 13.53
C ARG A 116 -8.72 -26.44 13.58
N GLY A 117 -8.58 -27.43 14.44
CA GLY A 117 -7.30 -28.08 14.72
C GLY A 117 -6.28 -27.09 15.34
N LYS A 118 -5.17 -26.87 14.65
CA LYS A 118 -4.12 -25.93 15.07
C LYS A 118 -4.29 -24.52 14.50
N GLU A 119 -5.23 -24.32 13.60
CA GLU A 119 -5.42 -23.06 12.88
C GLU A 119 -6.63 -22.28 13.42
N VAL A 120 -6.56 -20.97 13.33
CA VAL A 120 -7.66 -20.04 13.62
C VAL A 120 -8.07 -19.35 12.33
N PHE A 121 -9.37 -19.38 12.05
CA PHE A 121 -9.99 -18.73 10.91
C PHE A 121 -10.79 -17.53 11.40
N PHE A 122 -10.67 -16.42 10.72
CA PHE A 122 -11.35 -15.17 11.06
C PHE A 122 -12.39 -14.83 10.01
N ARG A 123 -13.54 -14.36 10.46
CA ARG A 123 -14.58 -13.81 9.59
C ARG A 123 -15.18 -12.54 10.18
N THR A 124 -15.78 -11.73 9.33
CA THR A 124 -16.43 -10.49 9.74
C THR A 124 -17.78 -10.78 10.36
N THR A 125 -18.05 -10.19 11.53
CA THR A 125 -19.37 -10.23 12.17
C THR A 125 -20.34 -9.28 11.45
N GLU A 126 -21.62 -9.32 11.77
CA GLU A 126 -22.60 -8.33 11.28
C GLU A 126 -22.18 -6.89 11.69
N ARG A 127 -21.73 -6.71 12.93
CA ARG A 127 -21.19 -5.43 13.41
C ARG A 127 -19.99 -4.95 12.60
N GLY A 128 -19.10 -5.88 12.21
CA GLY A 128 -17.96 -5.59 11.36
C GLY A 128 -18.37 -5.19 9.94
N ARG A 129 -19.31 -5.92 9.33
CA ARG A 129 -19.88 -5.56 8.02
C ARG A 129 -20.51 -4.17 8.04
N ASN A 130 -21.30 -3.86 9.08
CA ASN A 130 -21.92 -2.55 9.26
C ASN A 130 -20.88 -1.44 9.45
N ALA A 131 -19.74 -1.71 10.13
CA ALA A 131 -18.63 -0.77 10.25
C ALA A 131 -17.99 -0.49 8.88
N CYS A 132 -17.71 -1.52 8.08
CA CYS A 132 -17.18 -1.39 6.72
C CYS A 132 -18.14 -0.62 5.80
N GLN A 133 -19.44 -0.84 5.93
CA GLN A 133 -20.44 -0.11 5.16
C GLN A 133 -20.48 1.39 5.53
N ARG A 134 -20.42 1.73 6.82
CA ARG A 134 -20.30 3.13 7.27
C ARG A 134 -19.02 3.78 6.79
N TYR A 135 -17.89 3.07 6.86
CA TYR A 135 -16.64 3.53 6.28
C TYR A 135 -16.80 3.87 4.80
N ARG A 136 -17.45 3.00 4.03
CA ARG A 136 -17.76 3.25 2.62
C ARG A 136 -18.59 4.52 2.43
N GLN A 137 -19.63 4.73 3.23
CA GLN A 137 -20.46 5.95 3.16
C GLN A 137 -19.65 7.21 3.42
N VAL A 138 -18.79 7.22 4.44
CA VAL A 138 -17.86 8.33 4.72
C VAL A 138 -16.91 8.54 3.54
N ARG A 139 -16.39 7.46 2.95
CA ARG A 139 -15.53 7.53 1.76
C ARG A 139 -16.25 8.17 0.56
N GLU A 140 -17.48 7.76 0.28
CA GLU A 140 -18.27 8.33 -0.82
C GLU A 140 -18.54 9.82 -0.60
N THR A 141 -18.78 10.23 0.65
CA THR A 141 -19.10 11.62 0.98
C THR A 141 -17.87 12.53 1.03
N CYS A 142 -16.74 12.04 1.57
CA CYS A 142 -15.60 12.89 1.89
C CYS A 142 -14.43 12.77 0.90
N LEU A 143 -14.24 11.60 0.28
CA LEU A 143 -13.10 11.37 -0.60
C LEU A 143 -13.49 11.42 -2.08
N MET A 144 -14.59 10.76 -2.44
CA MET A 144 -14.97 10.63 -3.85
C MET A 144 -15.28 11.95 -4.56
N PRO A 145 -15.80 13.00 -3.91
CA PRO A 145 -15.99 14.29 -4.57
C PRO A 145 -14.70 14.95 -5.09
N GLY A 146 -13.53 14.51 -4.60
CA GLY A 146 -12.23 14.96 -5.10
C GLY A 146 -11.79 14.32 -6.43
N PHE A 147 -12.55 13.35 -6.93
CA PHE A 147 -12.25 12.65 -8.18
C PHE A 147 -13.31 12.98 -9.23
N ALA A 148 -12.86 13.28 -10.44
CA ALA A 148 -13.76 13.60 -11.57
C ALA A 148 -14.46 12.34 -12.12
N GLY A 149 -13.89 11.16 -11.91
CA GLY A 149 -14.44 9.88 -12.38
C GLY A 149 -14.42 9.72 -13.90
N THR A 150 -13.64 10.54 -14.60
CA THR A 150 -13.53 10.46 -16.07
C THR A 150 -12.83 9.17 -16.49
N PRO A 151 -13.07 8.66 -17.72
CA PRO A 151 -12.37 7.49 -18.23
C PRO A 151 -10.84 7.65 -18.22
N ASP A 152 -10.32 8.83 -18.54
CA ASP A 152 -8.89 9.14 -18.51
C ASP A 152 -8.32 9.06 -17.08
N GLU A 153 -8.97 9.70 -16.11
CA GLU A 153 -8.56 9.64 -14.70
C GLU A 153 -8.58 8.19 -14.18
N ASN A 154 -9.62 7.42 -14.50
CA ASN A 154 -9.72 6.02 -14.10
C ASN A 154 -8.64 5.16 -14.74
N THR A 155 -8.28 5.40 -15.99
CA THR A 155 -7.17 4.72 -16.68
C THR A 155 -5.86 5.01 -15.97
N ARG A 156 -5.55 6.28 -15.69
CA ARG A 156 -4.33 6.68 -14.97
C ARG A 156 -4.25 6.08 -13.55
N LEU A 157 -5.38 6.01 -12.84
CA LEU A 157 -5.44 5.34 -11.52
C LEU A 157 -5.19 3.83 -11.64
N GLY A 158 -5.69 3.19 -12.70
CA GLY A 158 -5.43 1.78 -13.00
C GLY A 158 -3.96 1.50 -13.30
N ASP A 159 -3.32 2.35 -14.11
CA ASP A 159 -1.90 2.29 -14.44
C ASP A 159 -1.03 2.47 -13.18
N LEU A 160 -1.37 3.46 -12.36
CA LEU A 160 -0.71 3.69 -11.07
C LEU A 160 -0.84 2.45 -10.16
N ALA A 161 -2.02 1.87 -10.04
CA ALA A 161 -2.24 0.68 -9.23
C ALA A 161 -1.42 -0.52 -9.72
N SER A 162 -1.25 -0.68 -11.04
CA SER A 162 -0.39 -1.70 -11.64
C SER A 162 1.08 -1.46 -11.34
N LEU A 163 1.54 -0.20 -11.46
CA LEU A 163 2.91 0.19 -11.16
C LEU A 163 3.25 -0.03 -9.68
N LEU A 164 2.35 0.34 -8.76
CA LEU A 164 2.54 0.12 -7.32
C LEU A 164 2.72 -1.37 -6.97
N ARG A 165 1.93 -2.27 -7.58
CA ARG A 165 2.12 -3.72 -7.41
C ARG A 165 3.48 -4.20 -7.93
N THR A 166 3.94 -3.68 -9.07
CA THR A 166 5.26 -4.00 -9.62
C THR A 166 6.39 -3.50 -8.73
N LEU A 167 6.27 -2.29 -8.19
CA LEU A 167 7.24 -1.71 -7.27
C LEU A 167 7.33 -2.50 -5.96
N SER A 168 6.19 -2.94 -5.40
CA SER A 168 6.18 -3.80 -4.21
C SER A 168 7.08 -5.03 -4.39
N GLY A 169 6.91 -5.79 -5.48
CA GLY A 169 7.76 -6.96 -5.75
C GLY A 169 9.23 -6.62 -5.97
N ARG A 170 9.54 -5.45 -6.55
CA ARG A 170 10.94 -4.99 -6.71
C ARG A 170 11.58 -4.63 -5.37
N TYR A 171 10.86 -3.97 -4.48
CA TYR A 171 11.36 -3.64 -3.13
C TYR A 171 11.55 -4.90 -2.30
N ASP A 172 10.65 -5.88 -2.35
CA ASP A 172 10.82 -7.17 -1.66
C ASP A 172 12.07 -7.91 -2.15
N GLN A 173 12.33 -7.90 -3.46
CA GLN A 173 13.54 -8.50 -4.02
C GLN A 173 14.80 -7.73 -3.59
N ALA A 174 14.77 -6.40 -3.60
CA ALA A 174 15.88 -5.58 -3.16
C ALA A 174 16.18 -5.77 -1.67
N ALA A 175 15.16 -5.87 -0.82
CA ALA A 175 15.31 -6.13 0.60
C ALA A 175 16.01 -7.48 0.86
N ARG A 176 15.61 -8.53 0.14
CA ARG A 176 16.28 -9.86 0.22
C ARG A 176 17.73 -9.79 -0.24
N ALA A 177 18.03 -9.07 -1.32
CA ALA A 177 19.39 -8.89 -1.81
C ALA A 177 20.25 -8.10 -0.81
N ALA A 178 19.71 -7.05 -0.21
CA ALA A 178 20.40 -6.27 0.82
C ALA A 178 20.72 -7.13 2.05
N ALA A 179 19.77 -7.92 2.53
CA ALA A 179 20.00 -8.85 3.63
C ALA A 179 21.11 -9.85 3.32
N ALA A 180 21.13 -10.44 2.12
CA ALA A 180 22.18 -11.37 1.69
C ALA A 180 23.56 -10.71 1.59
N SER A 181 23.65 -9.45 1.20
CA SER A 181 24.92 -8.71 1.07
C SER A 181 25.58 -8.45 2.42
N VAL A 182 24.81 -8.21 3.48
CA VAL A 182 25.32 -8.02 4.84
C VAL A 182 26.01 -9.28 5.36
N PHE A 183 25.45 -10.46 5.12
CA PHE A 183 26.06 -11.74 5.53
C PHE A 183 27.40 -11.99 4.81
N THR A 184 27.54 -11.56 3.54
CA THR A 184 28.77 -11.74 2.77
C THR A 184 29.90 -10.81 3.25
N SER A 185 29.60 -9.61 3.73
CA SER A 185 30.59 -8.67 4.27
C SER A 185 31.11 -9.10 5.64
N LEU A 186 30.23 -9.56 6.53
CA LEU A 186 30.62 -10.04 7.88
C LEU A 186 31.49 -11.30 7.83
N GLY A 187 31.28 -12.18 6.86
CA GLY A 187 32.12 -13.37 6.67
C GLY A 187 33.54 -13.09 6.15
N LYS A 188 33.80 -11.89 5.59
CA LYS A 188 35.15 -11.49 5.11
C LYS A 188 35.98 -10.76 6.17
N GLU A 189 35.36 -10.21 7.21
CA GLU A 189 36.08 -9.55 8.32
C GLU A 189 36.51 -10.53 9.41
N SER A 190 36.04 -11.79 9.34
CA SER A 190 36.34 -12.86 10.31
C SER A 190 37.37 -13.87 9.80
N ALA A 191 37.98 -13.67 8.62
CA ALA A 191 39.00 -14.50 8.00
C ALA A 191 40.28 -13.72 7.79
#